data_1c3bc135e9bd210973e2e10df0605d7c
#
_entry.id   1c3bc135e9bd210973e2e10df0605d7c
#
_cell.length_a   1.000
_cell.length_b   1.000
_cell.length_c   1.000
_cell.angle_alpha   90.00
_cell.angle_beta   90.00
_cell.angle_gamma   90.00
#
_symmetry.space_group_name_H-M   'P 1'
#
loop_
_entity.id
_entity.type
_entity.pdbx_description
1 polymer ?
#
loop_
_entity_poly.entity_id
_entity_poly.type
_entity_poly.pdbx_seq_one_letter_code
_entity_poly.pdbx_strand_id
1 'polypeptide(L)'
;MEIIARLNWWERSPPFLLIKMQTPRTEFAQALKAIATERGLDATVIIDTIEQAIIAAYRRDAKERGEDTETMDFAVELNPVNGEAKIFAWPLEKPEEKKDVTPPGFGRIAAQTAKQVIHQKIREAEKGAIMDEFSVRIGSLISGMVLRFDGPNVRVDIGRTEAVMPVEERIPNEVLSLNQRMTFLLKSIIEGPRGRDIILSRADPLFVEKLFGREVPEITSGGVIVKAVAREAGIRTKIAVASGQSGVDPVGSCVGQKGVRVQAVTNELGGERVDIVAWSDDVAELIASALSPAENLVVKLDKKTATAKVKAPEDQLSLAIGRDGQNVRLAAKLTGYRIEVEALTVKVEKEKKDKHDEK
;
A
#
# COMPACT_ATOMS: atom_id res chain seq x y z
N MET A 1 2.97 52.93 62.78
CA MET A 1 2.70 53.92 61.73
C MET A 1 3.22 53.31 60.43
N GLU A 2 2.44 53.39 59.39
CA GLU A 2 2.58 53.04 58.02
C GLU A 2 1.94 51.73 57.55
N ILE A 3 0.90 51.94 56.86
CA ILE A 3 -0.09 51.11 56.26
C ILE A 3 0.49 50.54 54.98
N ILE A 4 0.65 49.25 54.89
CA ILE A 4 1.00 48.57 53.62
C ILE A 4 -0.30 48.30 52.85
N ALA A 5 -0.50 49.13 51.80
CA ALA A 5 -1.57 48.95 50.82
C ALA A 5 -1.34 47.66 50.01
N ARG A 6 -2.19 46.64 50.21
CA ARG A 6 -2.28 45.46 49.37
C ARG A 6 -2.96 45.86 48.06
N LEU A 7 -2.18 45.99 46.99
CA LEU A 7 -2.68 46.12 45.61
C LEU A 7 -3.26 44.79 45.15
N ASN A 8 -4.57 44.76 44.99
CA ASN A 8 -5.30 43.65 44.39
C ASN A 8 -4.99 43.57 42.89
N TRP A 9 -4.19 42.61 42.47
CA TRP A 9 -3.73 42.38 41.09
C TRP A 9 -4.80 41.89 40.14
N TRP A 10 -5.99 41.53 40.61
CA TRP A 10 -7.04 40.92 39.77
C TRP A 10 -8.06 41.92 39.18
N GLU A 11 -7.97 43.19 39.49
CA GLU A 11 -8.89 44.24 38.99
C GLU A 11 -8.47 44.91 37.67
N ARG A 12 -7.37 44.49 37.02
CA ARG A 12 -6.92 45.04 35.73
C ARG A 12 -6.75 44.00 34.63
N SER A 13 -7.56 42.98 34.61
CA SER A 13 -7.74 42.20 33.39
C SER A 13 -8.76 42.93 32.52
N PRO A 14 -8.46 43.21 31.22
CA PRO A 14 -9.48 43.72 30.33
C PRO A 14 -10.64 42.75 30.31
N PRO A 15 -11.89 43.23 30.16
CA PRO A 15 -13.01 42.32 30.11
C PRO A 15 -12.76 41.31 28.99
N PHE A 16 -12.54 40.06 29.36
CA PHE A 16 -12.64 38.95 28.44
C PHE A 16 -14.02 39.11 27.80
N LEU A 17 -14.03 39.52 26.55
CA LEU A 17 -15.18 39.43 25.67
C LEU A 17 -15.59 37.98 25.73
N LEU A 18 -16.55 37.65 26.61
CA LEU A 18 -17.37 36.51 26.54
C LEU A 18 -18.08 36.56 25.18
N ILE A 19 -17.40 36.09 24.13
CA ILE A 19 -18.06 35.66 22.91
C ILE A 19 -19.04 34.59 23.42
N LYS A 20 -20.29 35.02 23.64
CA LYS A 20 -21.38 34.09 23.81
C LYS A 20 -21.32 33.18 22.61
N MET A 21 -20.74 31.99 22.79
CA MET A 21 -20.91 30.89 21.84
C MET A 21 -22.41 30.63 21.77
N GLN A 22 -23.06 31.28 20.80
CA GLN A 22 -24.43 30.97 20.46
C GLN A 22 -24.42 29.50 20.10
N THR A 23 -25.09 28.70 20.90
CA THR A 23 -25.34 27.30 20.57
C THR A 23 -25.97 27.27 19.17
N PRO A 24 -25.42 26.51 18.23
CA PRO A 24 -25.95 26.46 16.89
C PRO A 24 -27.42 26.02 16.94
N ARG A 25 -28.31 26.94 16.53
CA ARG A 25 -29.77 26.75 16.65
C ARG A 25 -30.37 26.01 15.47
N THR A 26 -29.60 25.76 14.41
CA THR A 26 -30.08 25.11 13.19
C THR A 26 -29.26 23.84 12.90
N GLU A 27 -29.90 22.88 12.22
CA GLU A 27 -29.23 21.64 11.75
C GLU A 27 -28.00 21.96 10.90
N PHE A 28 -28.04 23.03 10.10
CA PHE A 28 -26.92 23.49 9.27
C PHE A 28 -25.70 23.88 10.09
N ALA A 29 -25.88 24.77 11.08
CA ALA A 29 -24.79 25.21 11.94
C ALA A 29 -24.22 24.07 12.81
N GLN A 30 -25.06 23.12 13.21
CA GLN A 30 -24.60 21.90 13.93
C GLN A 30 -23.77 21.00 13.04
N ALA A 31 -24.21 20.77 11.80
CA ALA A 31 -23.48 19.97 10.82
C ALA A 31 -22.12 20.59 10.45
N LEU A 32 -22.11 21.92 10.20
CA LEU A 32 -20.86 22.64 9.91
C LEU A 32 -19.86 22.56 11.07
N LYS A 33 -20.33 22.75 12.30
CA LYS A 33 -19.49 22.65 13.51
C LYS A 33 -18.99 21.21 13.74
N ALA A 34 -19.82 20.21 13.53
CA ALA A 34 -19.44 18.81 13.66
C ALA A 34 -18.28 18.48 12.71
N ILE A 35 -18.37 18.87 11.44
CA ILE A 35 -17.32 18.63 10.45
C ILE A 35 -16.02 19.36 10.84
N ALA A 36 -16.11 20.65 11.19
CA ALA A 36 -14.96 21.43 11.57
C ALA A 36 -14.24 20.85 12.79
N THR A 37 -15.01 20.44 13.83
CA THR A 37 -14.43 19.99 15.11
C THR A 37 -14.01 18.51 15.07
N GLU A 38 -14.83 17.62 14.50
CA GLU A 38 -14.59 16.17 14.55
C GLU A 38 -13.63 15.69 13.46
N ARG A 39 -13.55 16.42 12.34
CA ARG A 39 -12.78 16.02 11.16
C ARG A 39 -11.57 16.90 10.88
N GLY A 40 -11.36 17.96 11.69
CA GLY A 40 -10.21 18.86 11.53
C GLY A 40 -10.23 19.68 10.25
N LEU A 41 -11.40 19.87 9.63
CA LEU A 41 -11.58 20.69 8.43
C LEU A 41 -11.86 22.13 8.83
N ASP A 42 -11.24 23.10 8.12
CA ASP A 42 -11.53 24.50 8.33
C ASP A 42 -12.97 24.82 7.88
N ALA A 43 -13.76 25.42 8.75
CA ALA A 43 -15.12 25.82 8.46
C ALA A 43 -15.22 26.78 7.27
N THR A 44 -14.21 27.62 7.06
CA THR A 44 -14.15 28.56 5.92
C THR A 44 -14.07 27.83 4.60
N VAL A 45 -13.24 26.79 4.50
CA VAL A 45 -13.08 25.97 3.29
C VAL A 45 -14.39 25.24 2.95
N ILE A 46 -15.15 24.81 3.96
CA ILE A 46 -16.44 24.17 3.75
C ILE A 46 -17.47 25.17 3.24
N ILE A 47 -17.50 26.39 3.83
CA ILE A 47 -18.38 27.47 3.40
C ILE A 47 -18.09 27.85 1.95
N ASP A 48 -16.83 28.12 1.59
CA ASP A 48 -16.41 28.44 0.23
C ASP A 48 -16.83 27.35 -0.78
N THR A 49 -16.69 26.08 -0.39
CA THR A 49 -17.11 24.95 -1.26
C THR A 49 -18.64 24.94 -1.47
N ILE A 50 -19.41 25.25 -0.42
CA ILE A 50 -20.87 25.36 -0.50
C ILE A 50 -21.27 26.52 -1.39
N GLU A 51 -20.64 27.68 -1.24
CA GLU A 51 -20.89 28.88 -2.05
C GLU A 51 -20.62 28.60 -3.52
N GLN A 52 -19.50 27.96 -3.87
CA GLN A 52 -19.19 27.55 -5.24
C GLN A 52 -20.23 26.57 -5.81
N ALA A 53 -20.70 25.61 -5.01
CA ALA A 53 -21.72 24.67 -5.44
C ALA A 53 -23.08 25.35 -5.66
N ILE A 54 -23.43 26.34 -4.83
CA ILE A 54 -24.65 27.14 -4.98
C ILE A 54 -24.56 28.00 -6.25
N ILE A 55 -23.40 28.62 -6.53
CA ILE A 55 -23.17 29.38 -7.78
C ILE A 55 -23.36 28.46 -8.99
N ALA A 56 -22.78 27.26 -8.97
CA ALA A 56 -22.91 26.30 -10.06
C ALA A 56 -24.37 25.85 -10.27
N ALA A 57 -25.12 25.63 -9.18
CA ALA A 57 -26.54 25.30 -9.24
C ALA A 57 -27.35 26.47 -9.82
N TYR A 58 -27.08 27.71 -9.40
CA TYR A 58 -27.74 28.90 -9.90
C TYR A 58 -27.49 29.13 -11.41
N ARG A 59 -26.20 29.02 -11.83
CA ARG A 59 -25.85 29.17 -13.27
C ARG A 59 -26.58 28.15 -14.15
N ARG A 60 -26.74 26.91 -13.67
CA ARG A 60 -27.50 25.90 -14.41
C ARG A 60 -29.00 26.27 -14.51
N ASP A 61 -29.61 26.67 -13.40
CA ASP A 61 -31.00 27.07 -13.34
C ASP A 61 -31.27 28.34 -14.16
N ALA A 62 -30.40 29.34 -14.10
CA ALA A 62 -30.44 30.56 -14.91
C ALA A 62 -30.29 30.25 -16.41
N LYS A 63 -29.43 29.33 -16.80
CA LYS A 63 -29.28 28.88 -18.19
C LYS A 63 -30.55 28.15 -18.68
N GLU A 64 -31.17 27.33 -17.85
CA GLU A 64 -32.48 26.70 -18.18
C GLU A 64 -33.58 27.72 -18.36
N ARG A 65 -33.53 28.88 -17.68
CA ARG A 65 -34.44 30.02 -17.86
C ARG A 65 -34.11 30.90 -19.06
N GLY A 66 -33.01 30.63 -19.77
CA GLY A 66 -32.53 31.42 -20.90
C GLY A 66 -31.83 32.73 -20.52
N GLU A 67 -31.38 32.87 -19.28
CA GLU A 67 -30.61 34.03 -18.82
C GLU A 67 -29.12 33.90 -19.27
N ASP A 68 -28.52 35.05 -19.63
CA ASP A 68 -27.10 35.11 -19.95
C ASP A 68 -26.26 34.99 -18.69
N THR A 69 -25.48 33.90 -18.58
CA THR A 69 -24.61 33.63 -17.47
C THR A 69 -23.12 33.75 -17.84
N GLU A 70 -22.79 33.97 -19.11
CA GLU A 70 -21.41 33.98 -19.61
C GLU A 70 -20.74 35.36 -19.45
N THR A 71 -21.53 36.42 -19.52
CA THR A 71 -21.03 37.81 -19.34
C THR A 71 -21.11 38.31 -17.90
N MET A 72 -21.63 37.49 -16.98
CA MET A 72 -21.84 37.84 -15.57
C MET A 72 -20.96 37.03 -14.65
N ASP A 73 -20.47 37.69 -13.60
CA ASP A 73 -19.87 37.00 -12.47
C ASP A 73 -20.83 36.94 -11.27
N PHE A 74 -20.62 35.94 -10.40
CA PHE A 74 -21.54 35.64 -9.32
C PHE A 74 -20.80 35.42 -8.01
N ALA A 75 -21.36 35.90 -6.91
CA ALA A 75 -20.97 35.55 -5.55
C ALA A 75 -22.19 35.15 -4.75
N VAL A 76 -21.93 34.29 -3.78
CA VAL A 76 -22.93 33.85 -2.80
C VAL A 76 -22.47 34.31 -1.43
N GLU A 77 -23.37 34.84 -0.65
CA GLU A 77 -23.17 35.10 0.78
C GLU A 77 -24.02 34.10 1.56
N LEU A 78 -23.36 33.12 2.18
CA LEU A 78 -24.00 32.09 2.97
C LEU A 78 -24.01 32.47 4.45
N ASN A 79 -25.17 32.52 5.07
CA ASN A 79 -25.26 32.72 6.51
C ASN A 79 -24.88 31.42 7.27
N PRO A 80 -23.79 31.39 8.03
CA PRO A 80 -23.31 30.17 8.69
C PRO A 80 -24.23 29.70 9.84
N VAL A 81 -25.18 30.53 10.27
CA VAL A 81 -26.08 30.19 11.37
C VAL A 81 -27.35 29.51 10.89
N ASN A 82 -27.99 30.00 9.83
CA ASN A 82 -29.27 29.51 9.34
C ASN A 82 -29.19 28.85 7.98
N GLY A 83 -28.06 28.92 7.27
CA GLY A 83 -27.88 28.34 5.94
C GLY A 83 -28.59 29.11 4.83
N GLU A 84 -29.07 30.30 5.09
CA GLU A 84 -29.65 31.16 4.05
C GLU A 84 -28.56 31.69 3.13
N ALA A 85 -28.78 31.60 1.83
CA ALA A 85 -27.86 32.06 0.81
C ALA A 85 -28.49 33.23 0.02
N LYS A 86 -27.69 34.28 -0.20
CA LYS A 86 -27.99 35.38 -1.11
C LYS A 86 -27.05 35.34 -2.28
N ILE A 87 -27.58 35.50 -3.49
CA ILE A 87 -26.79 35.49 -4.72
C ILE A 87 -26.71 36.91 -5.23
N PHE A 88 -25.46 37.28 -5.53
CA PHE A 88 -25.17 38.55 -6.15
C PHE A 88 -24.55 38.31 -7.52
N ALA A 89 -24.96 39.13 -8.49
CA ALA A 89 -24.45 39.12 -9.84
C ALA A 89 -23.99 40.51 -10.27
N TRP A 90 -22.93 40.56 -11.10
CA TRP A 90 -22.43 41.77 -11.71
C TRP A 90 -21.83 41.46 -13.10
N PRO A 91 -21.86 42.42 -14.04
CA PRO A 91 -21.17 42.26 -15.32
C PRO A 91 -19.68 42.18 -15.11
N LEU A 92 -19.00 41.30 -15.86
CA LEU A 92 -17.53 41.14 -15.81
C LEU A 92 -16.78 42.44 -16.03
N GLU A 93 -17.34 43.38 -16.83
CA GLU A 93 -16.75 44.69 -17.12
C GLU A 93 -16.95 45.74 -16.03
N LYS A 94 -17.91 45.49 -15.10
CA LYS A 94 -18.32 46.48 -14.06
C LYS A 94 -18.56 45.78 -12.71
N PRO A 95 -17.49 45.46 -11.95
CA PRO A 95 -17.61 44.76 -10.68
C PRO A 95 -18.36 45.55 -9.59
N GLU A 96 -18.44 46.85 -9.71
CA GLU A 96 -19.16 47.74 -8.78
C GLU A 96 -20.67 47.66 -8.87
N GLU A 97 -21.23 47.16 -9.98
CA GLU A 97 -22.69 47.07 -10.18
C GLU A 97 -23.27 45.74 -9.57
N LYS A 98 -22.83 45.36 -8.36
CA LYS A 98 -23.29 44.20 -7.63
C LYS A 98 -24.77 44.28 -7.28
N LYS A 99 -25.61 43.37 -7.80
CA LYS A 99 -27.05 43.33 -7.57
C LYS A 99 -27.46 42.01 -6.94
N ASP A 100 -28.38 42.04 -5.99
CA ASP A 100 -29.03 40.83 -5.46
C ASP A 100 -29.96 40.25 -6.52
N VAL A 101 -29.67 39.07 -6.98
CA VAL A 101 -30.43 38.32 -8.00
C VAL A 101 -31.04 37.05 -7.45
N THR A 102 -31.15 36.94 -6.14
CA THR A 102 -31.66 35.75 -5.44
C THR A 102 -33.11 35.45 -5.89
N PRO A 103 -33.38 34.32 -6.58
CA PRO A 103 -34.75 34.03 -7.02
C PRO A 103 -35.69 33.72 -5.84
N PRO A 104 -36.98 34.03 -5.95
CA PRO A 104 -37.95 33.63 -4.96
C PRO A 104 -37.96 32.11 -4.77
N GLY A 105 -37.83 31.64 -3.53
CA GLY A 105 -37.82 30.21 -3.20
C GLY A 105 -36.46 29.51 -3.38
N PHE A 106 -35.45 30.22 -3.84
CA PHE A 106 -34.08 29.65 -4.03
C PHE A 106 -33.45 29.13 -2.72
N GLY A 107 -33.89 29.64 -1.57
CA GLY A 107 -33.41 29.20 -0.26
C GLY A 107 -33.53 27.68 -0.03
N ARG A 108 -34.54 27.03 -0.63
CA ARG A 108 -34.71 25.57 -0.58
C ARG A 108 -33.63 24.85 -1.40
N ILE A 109 -33.35 25.36 -2.60
CA ILE A 109 -32.30 24.80 -3.50
C ILE A 109 -30.95 24.98 -2.85
N ALA A 110 -30.65 26.17 -2.33
CA ALA A 110 -29.40 26.46 -1.62
C ALA A 110 -29.21 25.54 -0.39
N ALA A 111 -30.22 25.37 0.46
CA ALA A 111 -30.17 24.49 1.62
C ALA A 111 -29.95 23.02 1.22
N GLN A 112 -30.60 22.55 0.16
CA GLN A 112 -30.43 21.19 -0.35
C GLN A 112 -29.04 20.98 -0.92
N THR A 113 -28.52 21.93 -1.71
CA THR A 113 -27.16 21.92 -2.25
C THR A 113 -26.12 21.93 -1.12
N ALA A 114 -26.28 22.82 -0.14
CA ALA A 114 -25.41 22.87 1.03
C ALA A 114 -25.37 21.55 1.78
N LYS A 115 -26.53 20.94 2.05
CA LYS A 115 -26.63 19.63 2.69
C LYS A 115 -25.89 18.55 1.90
N GLN A 116 -26.03 18.54 0.58
CA GLN A 116 -25.37 17.58 -0.29
C GLN A 116 -23.85 17.75 -0.26
N VAL A 117 -23.35 18.99 -0.34
CA VAL A 117 -21.91 19.31 -0.25
C VAL A 117 -21.34 18.91 1.11
N ILE A 118 -22.05 19.22 2.18
CA ILE A 118 -21.66 18.82 3.55
C ILE A 118 -21.51 17.29 3.63
N HIS A 119 -22.50 16.54 3.18
CA HIS A 119 -22.43 15.06 3.19
C HIS A 119 -21.28 14.52 2.32
N GLN A 120 -21.00 15.19 1.19
CA GLN A 120 -19.88 14.81 0.35
C GLN A 120 -18.54 15.08 1.07
N LYS A 121 -18.37 16.25 1.68
CA LYS A 121 -17.15 16.59 2.44
C LYS A 121 -16.92 15.67 3.64
N ILE A 122 -17.98 15.27 4.34
CA ILE A 122 -17.89 14.26 5.40
C ILE A 122 -17.33 12.95 4.83
N ARG A 123 -17.89 12.44 3.73
CA ARG A 123 -17.43 11.20 3.11
C ARG A 123 -15.99 11.27 2.61
N GLU A 124 -15.58 12.42 2.04
CA GLU A 124 -14.20 12.65 1.60
C GLU A 124 -13.24 12.63 2.79
N ALA A 125 -13.58 13.31 3.89
CA ALA A 125 -12.77 13.32 5.11
C ALA A 125 -12.68 11.93 5.76
N GLU A 126 -13.79 11.18 5.82
CA GLU A 126 -13.81 9.80 6.31
C GLU A 126 -12.91 8.89 5.48
N LYS A 127 -13.00 8.99 4.15
CA LYS A 127 -12.10 8.26 3.25
C LYS A 127 -10.64 8.65 3.47
N GLY A 128 -10.34 9.94 3.62
CA GLY A 128 -8.99 10.42 3.91
C GLY A 128 -8.42 9.79 5.18
N ALA A 129 -9.15 9.86 6.29
CA ALA A 129 -8.74 9.27 7.56
C ALA A 129 -8.51 7.76 7.49
N ILE A 130 -9.37 7.03 6.74
CA ILE A 130 -9.19 5.60 6.49
C ILE A 130 -7.89 5.35 5.70
N MET A 131 -7.63 6.13 4.65
CA MET A 131 -6.42 5.98 3.84
C MET A 131 -5.15 6.27 4.65
N ASP A 132 -5.19 7.26 5.54
CA ASP A 132 -4.07 7.61 6.41
C ASP A 132 -3.80 6.49 7.44
N GLU A 133 -4.84 5.86 8.00
CA GLU A 133 -4.71 4.67 8.84
C GLU A 133 -4.05 3.50 8.10
N PHE A 134 -4.45 3.25 6.86
CA PHE A 134 -3.85 2.17 6.06
C PHE A 134 -2.44 2.52 5.56
N SER A 135 -2.11 3.79 5.38
CA SER A 135 -0.79 4.21 4.90
C SER A 135 0.35 3.76 5.82
N VAL A 136 0.15 3.81 7.13
CA VAL A 136 1.13 3.33 8.13
C VAL A 136 1.25 1.81 8.19
N ARG A 137 0.33 1.10 7.56
CA ARG A 137 0.28 -0.38 7.50
C ARG A 137 0.79 -0.95 6.19
N ILE A 138 1.24 -0.11 5.25
CA ILE A 138 1.85 -0.58 3.99
C ILE A 138 2.99 -1.55 4.29
N GLY A 139 3.06 -2.65 3.55
CA GLY A 139 4.00 -3.75 3.78
C GLY A 139 3.57 -4.76 4.84
N SER A 140 2.39 -4.64 5.44
CA SER A 140 1.85 -5.62 6.39
C SER A 140 0.85 -6.59 5.74
N LEU A 141 0.63 -7.72 6.41
CA LEU A 141 -0.44 -8.66 6.03
C LEU A 141 -1.79 -8.16 6.54
N ILE A 142 -2.80 -8.33 5.70
CA ILE A 142 -4.19 -8.04 6.04
C ILE A 142 -5.10 -9.19 5.61
N SER A 143 -6.09 -9.51 6.44
CA SER A 143 -7.15 -10.43 6.05
C SER A 143 -8.26 -9.67 5.32
N GLY A 144 -8.72 -10.19 4.21
CA GLY A 144 -9.81 -9.62 3.43
C GLY A 144 -10.75 -10.69 2.87
N MET A 145 -11.91 -10.27 2.44
CA MET A 145 -12.92 -11.12 1.81
C MET A 145 -13.12 -10.69 0.36
N VAL A 146 -13.05 -11.64 -0.55
CA VAL A 146 -13.28 -11.40 -1.99
C VAL A 146 -14.74 -11.01 -2.21
N LEU A 147 -15.00 -9.78 -2.66
CA LEU A 147 -16.35 -9.27 -2.87
C LEU A 147 -16.86 -9.52 -4.28
N ARG A 148 -16.09 -9.14 -5.27
CA ARG A 148 -16.46 -9.21 -6.68
C ARG A 148 -15.24 -9.12 -7.60
N PHE A 149 -15.46 -9.53 -8.82
CA PHE A 149 -14.51 -9.33 -9.92
C PHE A 149 -14.94 -8.10 -10.72
N ASP A 150 -14.02 -7.16 -10.90
CA ASP A 150 -14.22 -5.92 -11.65
C ASP A 150 -13.30 -5.98 -12.89
N GLY A 151 -13.78 -6.66 -13.92
CA GLY A 151 -12.96 -7.06 -15.06
C GLY A 151 -11.81 -7.97 -14.63
N PRO A 152 -10.53 -7.62 -14.93
CA PRO A 152 -9.37 -8.41 -14.51
C PRO A 152 -9.03 -8.25 -13.03
N ASN A 153 -9.52 -7.20 -12.39
CA ASN A 153 -9.21 -6.85 -11.02
C ASN A 153 -10.17 -7.52 -10.03
N VAL A 154 -9.70 -7.72 -8.79
CA VAL A 154 -10.51 -8.27 -7.71
C VAL A 154 -10.74 -7.18 -6.66
N ARG A 155 -11.99 -6.99 -6.27
CA ARG A 155 -12.36 -6.14 -5.14
C ARG A 155 -12.45 -6.96 -3.87
N VAL A 156 -11.79 -6.48 -2.83
CA VAL A 156 -11.65 -7.17 -1.56
C VAL A 156 -12.13 -6.25 -0.43
N ASP A 157 -13.00 -6.76 0.42
CA ASP A 157 -13.38 -6.09 1.66
C ASP A 157 -12.31 -6.33 2.72
N ILE A 158 -11.73 -5.27 3.22
CA ILE A 158 -10.71 -5.29 4.28
C ILE A 158 -11.26 -4.73 5.61
N GLY A 159 -12.58 -4.68 5.74
CA GLY A 159 -13.35 -4.33 6.94
C GLY A 159 -13.84 -2.89 6.92
N ARG A 160 -12.97 -1.88 6.84
CA ARG A 160 -13.37 -0.46 6.85
C ARG A 160 -13.57 0.14 5.46
N THR A 161 -12.99 -0.50 4.45
CA THR A 161 -13.06 -0.04 3.05
C THR A 161 -12.82 -1.21 2.10
N GLU A 162 -13.12 -0.99 0.83
CA GLU A 162 -12.74 -1.90 -0.25
C GLU A 162 -11.33 -1.59 -0.72
N ALA A 163 -10.58 -2.64 -1.05
CA ALA A 163 -9.28 -2.58 -1.68
C ALA A 163 -9.32 -3.28 -3.05
N VAL A 164 -8.30 -3.06 -3.85
CA VAL A 164 -8.16 -3.61 -5.20
C VAL A 164 -6.95 -4.52 -5.26
N MET A 165 -7.11 -5.71 -5.79
CA MET A 165 -6.00 -6.55 -6.22
C MET A 165 -6.02 -6.60 -7.76
N PRO A 166 -5.09 -5.87 -8.43
CA PRO A 166 -4.94 -5.91 -9.87
C PRO A 166 -4.50 -7.29 -10.37
N VAL A 167 -4.68 -7.56 -11.66
CA VAL A 167 -4.32 -8.86 -12.24
C VAL A 167 -2.84 -9.20 -12.09
N GLU A 168 -1.96 -8.19 -12.16
CA GLU A 168 -0.50 -8.32 -12.01
C GLU A 168 -0.09 -8.70 -10.59
N GLU A 169 -0.96 -8.45 -9.62
CA GLU A 169 -0.73 -8.71 -8.20
C GLU A 169 -1.39 -10.02 -7.72
N ARG A 170 -2.00 -10.77 -8.64
CA ARG A 170 -2.59 -12.08 -8.37
C ARG A 170 -1.53 -13.17 -8.54
N ILE A 171 -1.68 -14.26 -7.81
CA ILE A 171 -0.93 -15.49 -8.10
C ILE A 171 -1.52 -16.08 -9.38
N PRO A 172 -0.73 -16.32 -10.42
CA PRO A 172 -1.21 -17.00 -11.64
C PRO A 172 -1.85 -18.34 -11.30
N ASN A 173 -2.99 -18.65 -11.93
CA ASN A 173 -3.74 -19.87 -11.75
C ASN A 173 -4.37 -20.09 -10.35
N GLU A 174 -4.29 -19.11 -9.45
CA GLU A 174 -5.00 -19.16 -8.17
C GLU A 174 -6.50 -19.01 -8.39
N VAL A 175 -7.27 -19.98 -7.92
CA VAL A 175 -8.74 -19.94 -8.00
C VAL A 175 -9.27 -19.11 -6.84
N LEU A 176 -9.86 -17.98 -7.16
CA LEU A 176 -10.48 -17.09 -6.18
C LEU A 176 -12.00 -17.27 -6.23
N SER A 177 -12.63 -17.41 -5.07
CA SER A 177 -14.08 -17.56 -4.95
C SER A 177 -14.70 -16.33 -4.26
N LEU A 178 -15.92 -15.99 -4.66
CA LEU A 178 -16.68 -14.94 -3.98
C LEU A 178 -16.91 -15.31 -2.51
N ASN A 179 -16.85 -14.31 -1.63
CA ASN A 179 -16.97 -14.47 -0.18
C ASN A 179 -15.84 -15.30 0.47
N GLN A 180 -14.79 -15.63 -0.27
CA GLN A 180 -13.62 -16.31 0.28
C GLN A 180 -12.80 -15.32 1.11
N ARG A 181 -12.46 -15.69 2.35
CA ARG A 181 -11.56 -14.93 3.20
C ARG A 181 -10.13 -15.42 2.98
N MET A 182 -9.23 -14.48 2.72
CA MET A 182 -7.83 -14.75 2.39
C MET A 182 -6.91 -13.72 3.02
N THR A 183 -5.61 -14.03 3.03
CA THR A 183 -4.56 -13.11 3.44
C THR A 183 -3.99 -12.37 2.22
N PHE A 184 -3.74 -11.08 2.36
CA PHE A 184 -3.15 -10.23 1.33
C PHE A 184 -2.01 -9.40 1.92
N LEU A 185 -1.07 -8.99 1.08
CA LEU A 185 -0.13 -7.92 1.38
C LEU A 185 -0.77 -6.59 1.06
N LEU A 186 -0.75 -5.65 1.99
CA LEU A 186 -1.07 -4.25 1.73
C LEU A 186 0.13 -3.63 1.00
N LYS A 187 0.07 -3.55 -0.33
CA LYS A 187 1.23 -3.19 -1.15
C LYS A 187 1.47 -1.69 -1.20
N SER A 188 0.43 -0.93 -1.52
CA SER A 188 0.53 0.52 -1.71
C SER A 188 -0.85 1.17 -1.69
N ILE A 189 -0.86 2.50 -1.65
CA ILE A 189 -2.05 3.33 -1.89
C ILE A 189 -1.73 4.20 -3.10
N ILE A 190 -2.59 4.20 -4.11
CA ILE A 190 -2.41 4.95 -5.34
C ILE A 190 -3.59 5.90 -5.59
N GLU A 191 -3.34 6.98 -6.32
CA GLU A 191 -4.42 7.85 -6.80
C GLU A 191 -5.11 7.18 -7.99
N GLY A 192 -6.42 6.98 -7.86
CA GLY A 192 -7.27 6.42 -8.89
C GLY A 192 -8.31 7.41 -9.40
N PRO A 193 -9.08 7.07 -10.45
CA PRO A 193 -10.08 7.97 -11.03
C PRO A 193 -11.22 8.38 -10.07
N ARG A 194 -11.43 7.61 -9.01
CA ARG A 194 -12.48 7.84 -7.99
C ARG A 194 -11.90 8.21 -6.61
N GLY A 195 -10.64 8.68 -6.59
CA GLY A 195 -9.87 8.97 -5.39
C GLY A 195 -8.82 7.90 -5.11
N ARG A 196 -8.30 7.84 -3.87
CA ARG A 196 -7.24 6.92 -3.47
C ARG A 196 -7.75 5.49 -3.37
N ASP A 197 -7.04 4.55 -4.00
CA ASP A 197 -7.31 3.10 -3.96
C ASP A 197 -6.19 2.39 -3.20
N ILE A 198 -6.55 1.45 -2.34
CA ILE A 198 -5.62 0.56 -1.64
C ILE A 198 -5.33 -0.63 -2.56
N ILE A 199 -4.05 -0.87 -2.82
CA ILE A 199 -3.59 -1.99 -3.65
C ILE A 199 -3.13 -3.14 -2.77
N LEU A 200 -3.74 -4.28 -3.02
CA LEU A 200 -3.38 -5.56 -2.41
C LEU A 200 -2.56 -6.41 -3.37
N SER A 201 -1.67 -7.21 -2.82
CA SER A 201 -0.87 -8.16 -3.58
C SER A 201 -0.83 -9.53 -2.92
N ARG A 202 -0.80 -10.57 -3.75
CA ARG A 202 -0.43 -11.94 -3.39
C ARG A 202 0.78 -12.42 -4.22
N ALA A 203 1.14 -11.68 -5.28
CA ALA A 203 2.27 -12.00 -6.16
C ALA A 203 3.60 -11.37 -5.71
N ASP A 204 3.58 -10.34 -4.88
CA ASP A 204 4.78 -9.61 -4.43
C ASP A 204 5.70 -10.53 -3.59
N PRO A 205 7.04 -10.50 -3.78
CA PRO A 205 7.98 -11.24 -2.94
C PRO A 205 7.87 -10.92 -1.45
N LEU A 206 7.54 -9.69 -1.10
CA LEU A 206 7.34 -9.27 0.29
C LEU A 206 6.20 -10.03 0.96
N PHE A 207 5.20 -10.49 0.20
CA PHE A 207 4.12 -11.31 0.73
C PHE A 207 4.66 -12.60 1.37
N VAL A 208 5.60 -13.29 0.69
CA VAL A 208 6.24 -14.50 1.22
C VAL A 208 7.05 -14.19 2.47
N GLU A 209 7.85 -13.12 2.45
CA GLU A 209 8.62 -12.69 3.63
C GLU A 209 7.73 -12.46 4.85
N LYS A 210 6.61 -11.75 4.68
CA LYS A 210 5.66 -11.48 5.76
C LYS A 210 4.92 -12.72 6.23
N LEU A 211 4.63 -13.68 5.33
CA LEU A 211 4.08 -14.98 5.73
C LEU A 211 5.06 -15.76 6.61
N PHE A 212 6.35 -15.79 6.25
CA PHE A 212 7.38 -16.37 7.12
C PHE A 212 7.48 -15.63 8.45
N GLY A 213 7.40 -14.31 8.48
CA GLY A 213 7.37 -13.51 9.71
C GLY A 213 6.19 -13.87 10.63
N ARG A 214 5.05 -14.30 10.06
CA ARG A 214 3.89 -14.77 10.82
C ARG A 214 4.08 -16.18 11.39
N GLU A 215 4.65 -17.09 10.59
CA GLU A 215 4.79 -18.51 10.94
C GLU A 215 6.06 -18.82 11.74
N VAL A 216 7.07 -17.96 11.67
CA VAL A 216 8.41 -18.18 12.27
C VAL A 216 8.70 -17.09 13.29
N PRO A 217 8.47 -17.34 14.60
CA PRO A 217 8.68 -16.36 15.67
C PRO A 217 10.13 -15.85 15.74
N GLU A 218 11.10 -16.67 15.34
CA GLU A 218 12.52 -16.32 15.28
C GLU A 218 12.81 -15.19 14.28
N ILE A 219 12.01 -15.01 13.23
CA ILE A 219 12.09 -13.87 12.31
C ILE A 219 11.59 -12.60 13.01
N THR A 220 10.45 -12.68 13.69
CA THR A 220 9.88 -11.54 14.40
C THR A 220 10.75 -11.06 15.56
N SER A 221 11.44 -11.99 16.25
CA SER A 221 12.38 -11.66 17.32
C SER A 221 13.78 -11.23 16.83
N GLY A 222 14.06 -11.31 15.52
CA GLY A 222 15.36 -11.00 14.94
C GLY A 222 16.40 -12.11 15.08
N GLY A 223 16.04 -13.29 15.62
CA GLY A 223 16.93 -14.46 15.68
C GLY A 223 17.23 -15.06 14.30
N VAL A 224 16.30 -14.89 13.35
CA VAL A 224 16.46 -15.22 11.94
C VAL A 224 16.19 -13.97 11.10
N ILE A 225 17.04 -13.71 10.12
CA ILE A 225 16.94 -12.55 9.23
C ILE A 225 16.73 -13.04 7.81
N VAL A 226 15.66 -12.59 7.16
CA VAL A 226 15.47 -12.79 5.72
C VAL A 226 16.35 -11.78 4.98
N LYS A 227 17.27 -12.27 4.16
CA LYS A 227 18.24 -11.46 3.41
C LYS A 227 17.79 -11.17 1.98
N ALA A 228 17.16 -12.13 1.33
CA ALA A 228 16.69 -11.98 -0.05
C ALA A 228 15.53 -12.95 -0.35
N VAL A 229 14.66 -12.55 -1.26
CA VAL A 229 13.58 -13.37 -1.78
C VAL A 229 13.58 -13.28 -3.31
N ALA A 230 13.63 -14.42 -3.99
CA ALA A 230 13.44 -14.51 -5.43
C ALA A 230 12.21 -15.37 -5.71
N ARG A 231 11.21 -14.79 -6.40
CA ARG A 231 9.89 -15.40 -6.57
C ARG A 231 9.45 -15.42 -8.03
N GLU A 232 8.86 -16.54 -8.41
CA GLU A 232 7.98 -16.71 -9.55
C GLU A 232 6.62 -17.13 -9.00
N ALA A 233 5.73 -16.16 -8.83
CA ALA A 233 4.46 -16.33 -8.12
C ALA A 233 3.64 -17.49 -8.70
N GLY A 234 3.11 -18.34 -7.82
CA GLY A 234 2.34 -19.53 -8.17
C GLY A 234 3.16 -20.73 -8.65
N ILE A 235 4.48 -20.60 -8.74
CA ILE A 235 5.36 -21.68 -9.22
C ILE A 235 6.40 -22.03 -8.16
N ARG A 236 7.32 -21.12 -7.88
CA ARG A 236 8.42 -21.39 -6.93
C ARG A 236 9.02 -20.12 -6.36
N THR A 237 9.39 -20.17 -5.10
CA THR A 237 10.11 -19.11 -4.40
C THR A 237 11.39 -19.66 -3.78
N LYS A 238 12.47 -18.87 -3.84
CA LYS A 238 13.67 -19.08 -3.02
C LYS A 238 13.79 -17.93 -2.02
N ILE A 239 13.99 -18.29 -0.74
CA ILE A 239 14.19 -17.34 0.34
C ILE A 239 15.54 -17.60 1.01
N ALA A 240 16.40 -16.60 1.06
CA ALA A 240 17.70 -16.69 1.71
C ALA A 240 17.60 -16.13 3.13
N VAL A 241 18.01 -16.94 4.10
CA VAL A 241 17.91 -16.63 5.52
C VAL A 241 19.27 -16.73 6.21
N ALA A 242 19.53 -15.82 7.13
CA ALA A 242 20.74 -15.79 7.94
C ALA A 242 20.38 -15.87 9.43
N SER A 243 21.31 -16.37 10.23
CA SER A 243 21.18 -16.27 11.69
C SER A 243 21.45 -14.83 12.13
N GLY A 244 20.53 -14.28 12.90
CA GLY A 244 20.70 -12.98 13.58
C GLY A 244 21.26 -13.12 14.99
N GLN A 245 21.30 -14.36 15.51
CA GLN A 245 21.73 -14.65 16.88
C GLN A 245 22.53 -15.96 16.91
N SER A 246 23.64 -15.98 17.65
CA SER A 246 24.48 -17.17 17.79
C SER A 246 23.70 -18.38 18.31
N GLY A 247 23.91 -19.54 17.67
CA GLY A 247 23.26 -20.79 18.06
C GLY A 247 21.86 -21.04 17.46
N VAL A 248 21.35 -20.11 16.64
CA VAL A 248 20.07 -20.29 15.92
C VAL A 248 20.37 -20.82 14.52
N ASP A 249 19.78 -21.98 14.16
CA ASP A 249 19.77 -22.47 12.79
C ASP A 249 18.65 -21.75 12.00
N PRO A 250 19.00 -20.90 11.03
CA PRO A 250 18.02 -20.10 10.32
C PRO A 250 17.14 -20.95 9.36
N VAL A 251 17.73 -21.96 8.74
CA VAL A 251 17.04 -22.85 7.81
C VAL A 251 16.08 -23.77 8.58
N GLY A 252 16.58 -24.45 9.61
CA GLY A 252 15.77 -25.33 10.45
C GLY A 252 14.60 -24.60 11.13
N SER A 253 14.82 -23.34 11.58
CA SER A 253 13.75 -22.50 12.16
C SER A 253 12.64 -22.20 11.16
N CYS A 254 12.98 -21.90 9.91
CA CYS A 254 12.01 -21.63 8.85
C CYS A 254 11.30 -22.89 8.34
N VAL A 255 11.99 -24.03 8.26
CA VAL A 255 11.39 -25.32 7.89
C VAL A 255 10.41 -25.78 8.98
N GLY A 256 10.83 -25.70 10.25
CA GLY A 256 10.09 -26.17 11.40
C GLY A 256 10.11 -27.70 11.52
N GLN A 257 9.58 -28.21 12.63
CA GLN A 257 9.53 -29.65 12.85
C GLN A 257 8.73 -30.37 11.76
N LYS A 258 9.34 -31.33 11.09
CA LYS A 258 8.76 -32.09 9.96
C LYS A 258 8.21 -31.18 8.83
N GLY A 259 8.74 -29.96 8.69
CA GLY A 259 8.34 -29.05 7.64
C GLY A 259 7.01 -28.31 7.86
N VAL A 260 6.45 -28.33 9.06
CA VAL A 260 5.12 -27.76 9.35
C VAL A 260 5.05 -26.27 9.01
N ARG A 261 6.08 -25.47 9.34
CA ARG A 261 6.08 -24.02 9.11
C ARG A 261 6.15 -23.67 7.62
N VAL A 262 7.08 -24.26 6.89
CA VAL A 262 7.16 -24.06 5.43
C VAL A 262 5.94 -24.56 4.71
N GLN A 263 5.32 -25.66 5.20
CA GLN A 263 4.08 -26.17 4.62
C GLN A 263 2.90 -25.23 4.84
N ALA A 264 2.81 -24.57 6.00
CA ALA A 264 1.79 -23.56 6.27
C ALA A 264 1.89 -22.38 5.29
N VAL A 265 3.11 -21.90 5.04
CA VAL A 265 3.37 -20.84 4.04
C VAL A 265 3.02 -21.34 2.63
N THR A 266 3.45 -22.56 2.25
CA THR A 266 3.15 -23.17 0.94
C THR A 266 1.63 -23.28 0.71
N ASN A 267 0.87 -23.68 1.73
CA ASN A 267 -0.58 -23.79 1.64
C ASN A 267 -1.25 -22.42 1.44
N GLU A 268 -0.79 -21.37 2.15
CA GLU A 268 -1.28 -20.01 1.95
C GLU A 268 -0.98 -19.48 0.55
N LEU A 269 0.13 -19.92 -0.06
CA LEU A 269 0.55 -19.56 -1.41
C LEU A 269 -0.13 -20.42 -2.51
N GLY A 270 -1.12 -21.25 -2.16
CA GLY A 270 -1.83 -22.09 -3.12
C GLY A 270 -1.00 -23.24 -3.68
N GLY A 271 0.00 -23.73 -2.94
CA GLY A 271 0.88 -24.84 -3.34
C GLY A 271 2.17 -24.41 -4.04
N GLU A 272 2.49 -23.13 -4.08
CA GLU A 272 3.78 -22.61 -4.57
C GLU A 272 4.94 -23.21 -3.75
N ARG A 273 5.94 -23.79 -4.43
CA ARG A 273 7.09 -24.41 -3.77
C ARG A 273 8.00 -23.33 -3.18
N VAL A 274 8.44 -23.55 -1.94
CA VAL A 274 9.34 -22.63 -1.25
C VAL A 274 10.63 -23.35 -0.86
N ASP A 275 11.75 -22.89 -1.41
CA ASP A 275 13.08 -23.35 -1.06
C ASP A 275 13.72 -22.36 -0.08
N ILE A 276 14.14 -22.88 1.07
CA ILE A 276 14.85 -22.08 2.10
C ILE A 276 16.34 -22.31 1.92
N VAL A 277 17.07 -21.23 1.73
CA VAL A 277 18.51 -21.22 1.41
C VAL A 277 19.27 -20.55 2.56
N ALA A 278 20.37 -21.14 3.00
CA ALA A 278 21.26 -20.49 3.93
C ALA A 278 21.98 -19.33 3.24
N TRP A 279 21.94 -18.15 3.84
CA TRP A 279 22.72 -16.99 3.39
C TRP A 279 24.19 -17.17 3.76
N SER A 280 25.08 -16.81 2.84
CA SER A 280 26.50 -16.62 3.11
C SER A 280 26.96 -15.27 2.55
N ASP A 281 27.87 -14.61 3.24
CA ASP A 281 28.55 -13.41 2.75
C ASP A 281 29.54 -13.74 1.64
N ASP A 282 30.00 -15.02 1.55
CA ASP A 282 30.72 -15.53 0.38
C ASP A 282 29.70 -15.82 -0.74
N VAL A 283 29.83 -15.03 -1.79
CA VAL A 283 28.94 -15.12 -2.96
C VAL A 283 29.02 -16.50 -3.64
N ALA A 284 30.18 -17.16 -3.63
CA ALA A 284 30.32 -18.49 -4.23
C ALA A 284 29.55 -19.55 -3.42
N GLU A 285 29.60 -19.48 -2.11
CA GLU A 285 28.81 -20.34 -1.22
C GLU A 285 27.32 -20.04 -1.34
N LEU A 286 26.94 -18.75 -1.39
CA LEU A 286 25.55 -18.36 -1.57
C LEU A 286 24.97 -18.90 -2.89
N ILE A 287 25.73 -18.82 -3.99
CA ILE A 287 25.28 -19.34 -5.29
C ILE A 287 25.16 -20.87 -5.24
N ALA A 288 26.10 -21.56 -4.62
CA ALA A 288 26.03 -23.00 -4.44
C ALA A 288 24.78 -23.41 -3.63
N SER A 289 24.53 -22.75 -2.51
CA SER A 289 23.33 -22.95 -1.68
C SER A 289 22.05 -22.59 -2.43
N ALA A 290 22.05 -21.51 -3.22
CA ALA A 290 20.90 -21.08 -4.01
C ALA A 290 20.53 -22.05 -5.13
N LEU A 291 21.46 -22.85 -5.63
CA LEU A 291 21.23 -23.89 -6.62
C LEU A 291 20.72 -25.22 -6.04
N SER A 292 20.56 -25.30 -4.71
CA SER A 292 19.89 -26.45 -4.08
C SER A 292 18.59 -26.84 -4.83
N PRO A 293 18.33 -28.16 -5.02
CA PRO A 293 18.93 -29.32 -4.37
C PRO A 293 20.19 -29.91 -5.05
N ALA A 294 20.79 -29.21 -6.02
CA ALA A 294 22.04 -29.67 -6.62
C ALA A 294 23.21 -29.55 -5.64
N GLU A 295 24.07 -30.55 -5.61
CA GLU A 295 25.19 -30.69 -4.68
C GLU A 295 26.53 -30.75 -5.42
N ASN A 296 27.65 -30.62 -4.67
CA ASN A 296 29.02 -30.74 -5.17
C ASN A 296 29.33 -29.78 -6.34
N LEU A 297 28.82 -28.57 -6.26
CA LEU A 297 29.02 -27.54 -7.26
C LEU A 297 30.35 -26.80 -7.07
N VAL A 298 31.06 -26.54 -8.18
CA VAL A 298 32.26 -25.71 -8.16
C VAL A 298 31.95 -24.36 -8.79
N VAL A 299 31.94 -23.31 -7.99
CA VAL A 299 31.58 -21.95 -8.41
C VAL A 299 32.83 -21.11 -8.67
N LYS A 300 32.94 -20.51 -9.86
CA LYS A 300 33.98 -19.54 -10.20
C LYS A 300 33.30 -18.19 -10.52
N LEU A 301 33.71 -17.15 -9.78
CA LEU A 301 33.15 -15.81 -9.89
C LEU A 301 33.99 -14.93 -10.80
N ASP A 302 33.36 -14.24 -11.71
CA ASP A 302 33.90 -13.05 -12.35
C ASP A 302 33.19 -11.81 -11.75
N LYS A 303 33.88 -11.14 -10.82
CA LYS A 303 33.34 -9.95 -10.14
C LYS A 303 33.17 -8.74 -11.06
N LYS A 304 33.90 -8.69 -12.20
CA LYS A 304 33.85 -7.55 -13.12
C LYS A 304 32.54 -7.56 -13.93
N THR A 305 32.09 -8.74 -14.30
CA THR A 305 30.88 -8.92 -15.13
C THR A 305 29.68 -9.37 -14.32
N ALA A 306 29.82 -9.52 -12.98
CA ALA A 306 28.82 -10.12 -12.09
C ALA A 306 28.31 -11.47 -12.64
N THR A 307 29.22 -12.31 -13.15
CA THR A 307 28.91 -13.62 -13.74
C THR A 307 29.54 -14.73 -12.91
N ALA A 308 28.78 -15.77 -12.65
CA ALA A 308 29.23 -16.97 -11.97
C ALA A 308 29.19 -18.17 -12.92
N LYS A 309 30.32 -18.81 -13.13
CA LYS A 309 30.43 -20.09 -13.85
C LYS A 309 30.37 -21.22 -12.85
N VAL A 310 29.34 -22.01 -12.92
CA VAL A 310 29.09 -23.14 -12.01
C VAL A 310 29.31 -24.44 -12.76
N LYS A 311 30.26 -25.26 -12.28
CA LYS A 311 30.47 -26.61 -12.78
C LYS A 311 29.74 -27.59 -11.89
N ALA A 312 28.82 -28.36 -12.47
CA ALA A 312 28.02 -29.38 -11.80
C ALA A 312 28.43 -30.78 -12.30
N PRO A 313 28.46 -31.80 -11.43
CA PRO A 313 28.54 -33.21 -11.86
C PRO A 313 27.41 -33.52 -12.84
N GLU A 314 27.60 -34.48 -13.76
CA GLU A 314 26.62 -34.79 -14.80
C GLU A 314 25.25 -35.18 -14.23
N ASP A 315 25.23 -35.90 -13.13
CA ASP A 315 24.01 -36.29 -12.40
C ASP A 315 23.31 -35.11 -11.72
N GLN A 316 24.03 -34.03 -11.41
CA GLN A 316 23.50 -32.82 -10.72
C GLN A 316 23.12 -31.70 -11.71
N LEU A 317 23.58 -31.78 -12.95
CA LEU A 317 23.40 -30.74 -13.96
C LEU A 317 21.91 -30.37 -14.16
N SER A 318 21.06 -31.39 -14.33
CA SER A 318 19.63 -31.19 -14.50
C SER A 318 18.95 -30.59 -13.27
N LEU A 319 19.43 -30.91 -12.07
CA LEU A 319 18.93 -30.36 -10.82
C LEU A 319 19.36 -28.88 -10.66
N ALA A 320 20.61 -28.57 -11.00
CA ALA A 320 21.15 -27.20 -10.94
C ALA A 320 20.39 -26.27 -11.89
N ILE A 321 20.12 -26.72 -13.12
CA ILE A 321 19.37 -25.94 -14.11
C ILE A 321 17.88 -25.88 -13.72
N GLY A 322 17.30 -27.01 -13.33
CA GLY A 322 15.87 -27.16 -13.04
C GLY A 322 15.01 -27.18 -14.29
N ARG A 323 13.72 -27.48 -14.12
CA ARG A 323 12.73 -27.48 -15.20
C ARG A 323 12.69 -26.09 -15.84
N ASP A 324 12.79 -26.01 -17.17
CA ASP A 324 12.76 -24.77 -17.96
C ASP A 324 13.76 -23.69 -17.46
N GLY A 325 14.89 -24.11 -16.84
CA GLY A 325 15.87 -23.20 -16.29
C GLY A 325 15.42 -22.46 -15.02
N GLN A 326 14.37 -22.88 -14.37
CA GLN A 326 13.77 -22.18 -13.23
C GLN A 326 14.68 -22.08 -12.03
N ASN A 327 15.41 -23.18 -11.71
CA ASN A 327 16.27 -23.19 -10.53
C ASN A 327 17.42 -22.18 -10.69
N VAL A 328 18.10 -22.20 -11.83
CA VAL A 328 19.20 -21.27 -12.12
C VAL A 328 18.71 -19.82 -12.23
N ARG A 329 17.52 -19.59 -12.83
CA ARG A 329 16.93 -18.25 -12.94
C ARG A 329 16.56 -17.65 -11.59
N LEU A 330 15.96 -18.43 -10.68
CA LEU A 330 15.66 -17.98 -9.32
C LEU A 330 16.92 -17.78 -8.49
N ALA A 331 17.94 -18.66 -8.63
CA ALA A 331 19.23 -18.47 -7.98
C ALA A 331 19.93 -17.18 -8.47
N ALA A 332 19.87 -16.90 -9.77
CA ALA A 332 20.42 -15.67 -10.34
C ALA A 332 19.70 -14.41 -9.79
N LYS A 333 18.36 -14.43 -9.70
CA LYS A 333 17.59 -13.35 -9.07
C LYS A 333 17.91 -13.16 -7.60
N LEU A 334 18.11 -14.27 -6.87
CA LEU A 334 18.38 -14.25 -5.43
C LEU A 334 19.75 -13.64 -5.11
N THR A 335 20.77 -13.99 -5.92
CA THR A 335 22.17 -13.63 -5.69
C THR A 335 22.60 -12.35 -6.42
N GLY A 336 21.83 -11.90 -7.42
CA GLY A 336 22.18 -10.76 -8.26
C GLY A 336 23.29 -11.06 -9.28
N TYR A 337 23.69 -12.33 -9.46
CA TYR A 337 24.68 -12.75 -10.41
C TYR A 337 24.06 -13.47 -11.61
N ARG A 338 24.62 -13.27 -12.79
CA ARG A 338 24.33 -14.13 -13.94
C ARG A 338 24.99 -15.48 -13.73
N ILE A 339 24.21 -16.56 -13.70
CA ILE A 339 24.71 -17.91 -13.43
C ILE A 339 24.73 -18.72 -14.72
N GLU A 340 25.91 -19.23 -15.09
CA GLU A 340 26.11 -20.13 -16.22
C GLU A 340 26.50 -21.49 -15.67
N VAL A 341 25.68 -22.53 -15.94
CA VAL A 341 25.89 -23.88 -15.44
C VAL A 341 26.44 -24.77 -16.55
N GLU A 342 27.59 -25.40 -16.28
CA GLU A 342 28.30 -26.29 -17.21
C GLU A 342 28.55 -27.67 -16.52
N ALA A 343 28.66 -28.72 -17.33
CA ALA A 343 29.08 -30.02 -16.82
C ALA A 343 30.52 -29.99 -16.32
N LEU A 344 30.78 -30.65 -15.18
CA LEU A 344 32.13 -30.88 -14.69
C LEU A 344 32.76 -31.99 -15.54
N THR A 345 33.51 -31.58 -16.58
CA THR A 345 34.36 -32.51 -17.34
C THR A 345 35.54 -32.95 -16.48
N VAL A 346 35.48 -34.15 -15.95
CA VAL A 346 36.65 -34.80 -15.35
C VAL A 346 37.57 -35.18 -16.49
N LYS A 347 38.71 -34.48 -16.66
CA LYS A 347 39.76 -34.95 -17.51
C LYS A 347 40.34 -36.22 -16.85
N VAL A 348 39.94 -37.39 -17.35
CA VAL A 348 40.65 -38.62 -17.04
C VAL A 348 42.00 -38.52 -17.71
N GLU A 349 43.06 -38.15 -16.96
CA GLU A 349 44.41 -38.37 -17.38
C GLU A 349 44.59 -39.87 -17.48
N LYS A 350 44.60 -40.38 -18.73
CA LYS A 350 45.07 -41.72 -19.01
C LYS A 350 46.56 -41.69 -18.73
N GLU A 351 46.97 -42.25 -17.56
CA GLU A 351 48.33 -42.69 -17.35
C GLU A 351 48.70 -43.62 -18.47
N LYS A 352 49.60 -43.19 -19.34
CA LYS A 352 50.31 -44.05 -20.27
C LYS A 352 51.23 -44.94 -19.41
N LYS A 353 50.79 -46.19 -19.16
CA LYS A 353 51.71 -47.25 -18.80
C LYS A 353 52.53 -47.59 -20.04
N ASP A 354 53.70 -46.99 -20.08
CA ASP A 354 54.76 -47.48 -20.95
C ASP A 354 55.13 -48.91 -20.54
N LYS A 355 54.73 -49.85 -21.35
CA LYS A 355 55.31 -51.19 -21.31
C LYS A 355 56.74 -51.08 -21.88
N HIS A 356 57.73 -51.16 -21.01
CA HIS A 356 59.02 -51.56 -21.40
C HIS A 356 59.00 -53.09 -21.33
N ASP A 357 58.83 -53.73 -22.46
CA ASP A 357 59.24 -55.12 -22.65
C ASP A 357 60.72 -55.08 -22.99
N GLU A 358 61.58 -55.56 -22.05
CA GLU A 358 62.90 -56.00 -22.32
C GLU A 358 62.92 -57.52 -22.48
N LYS A 359 63.68 -57.86 -23.44
CA LYS A 359 64.14 -59.22 -23.85
C LYS A 359 64.48 -60.17 -22.76
#